data_3ef0324e797224a0875e833e0cb7c1db
#
_entry.id   3ef0324e797224a0875e833e0cb7c1db
#
_cell.length_a   1.000
_cell.length_b   1.000
_cell.length_c   1.000
_cell.angle_alpha   90.00
_cell.angle_beta   90.00
_cell.angle_gamma   90.00
#
_symmetry.space_group_name_H-M   'P 1'
#
loop_
_entity.id
_entity.type
_entity.pdbx_description
1 polymer ?
#
loop_
_entity_poly.entity_id
_entity_poly.type
_entity_poly.pdbx_seq_one_letter_code
_entity_poly.pdbx_strand_id
1 'polypeptide(L)'
;MTLELKQIAKRSGAEMHIYPTDLRLERGSFNVLLGTTLAGKTTLMQLMAGIQKPTGGELWFDGANVTNTPVQKRNVSVVYQQFINYPNFTVYENIASPLRVARMSETEIKSRVGKFAELLRLTPMLGRKPSELSGGQQQRTAMARALVKDADLVLLDEPLANLDFKLREELREELPRLFHDRDC
;
A
#
# COMPACT_ATOMS: atom_id res chain seq x y z
N MET A 1 -13.94 6.62 -1.32
CA MET A 1 -13.09 7.84 -1.48
C MET A 1 -12.79 8.04 -2.96
N THR A 2 -12.91 9.26 -3.47
CA THR A 2 -12.48 9.61 -4.84
C THR A 2 -11.17 10.37 -4.75
N LEU A 3 -10.14 9.92 -5.48
CA LEU A 3 -8.86 10.61 -5.59
C LEU A 3 -8.78 11.31 -6.95
N GLU A 4 -8.50 12.61 -6.94
CA GLU A 4 -8.29 13.39 -8.16
C GLU A 4 -6.90 14.03 -8.15
N LEU A 5 -6.17 13.84 -9.23
CA LEU A 5 -4.94 14.55 -9.56
C LEU A 5 -5.30 15.60 -10.63
N LYS A 6 -5.00 16.86 -10.37
CA LYS A 6 -5.26 17.96 -11.29
C LYS A 6 -3.93 18.57 -11.71
N GLN A 7 -3.52 18.34 -12.95
CA GLN A 7 -2.26 18.81 -13.54
C GLN A 7 -1.05 18.52 -12.64
N ILE A 8 -1.08 17.34 -11.97
CA ILE A 8 0.03 16.92 -11.10
C ILE A 8 1.30 16.78 -11.90
N ALA A 9 2.35 17.46 -11.46
CA ALA A 9 3.67 17.41 -12.06
C ALA A 9 4.77 17.24 -11.01
N LYS A 10 5.85 16.56 -11.40
CA LYS A 10 7.03 16.40 -10.56
C LYS A 10 8.29 16.62 -11.36
N ARG A 11 9.09 17.60 -10.93
CA ARG A 11 10.45 17.85 -11.42
C ARG A 11 11.46 17.51 -10.32
N SER A 12 12.59 16.95 -10.70
CA SER A 12 13.74 16.75 -9.83
C SER A 12 14.97 17.32 -10.54
N GLY A 13 15.50 18.43 -10.00
CA GLY A 13 16.51 19.22 -10.70
C GLY A 13 16.00 19.73 -12.05
N ALA A 14 16.71 19.41 -13.13
CA ALA A 14 16.34 19.78 -14.50
C ALA A 14 15.36 18.80 -15.15
N GLU A 15 15.18 17.59 -14.60
CA GLU A 15 14.40 16.52 -15.23
C GLU A 15 12.94 16.52 -14.78
N MET A 16 12.03 16.32 -15.73
CA MET A 16 10.61 16.05 -15.46
C MET A 16 10.40 14.57 -15.24
N HIS A 17 10.03 14.21 -14.01
CA HIS A 17 9.71 12.84 -13.63
C HIS A 17 8.22 12.50 -13.90
N ILE A 18 7.33 13.46 -13.68
CA ILE A 18 5.91 13.38 -14.02
C ILE A 18 5.54 14.65 -14.74
N TYR A 19 5.09 14.52 -15.97
CA TYR A 19 4.50 15.62 -16.75
C TYR A 19 3.13 15.96 -16.20
N PRO A 20 2.62 17.20 -16.41
CA PRO A 20 1.27 17.57 -15.96
C PRO A 20 0.25 16.52 -16.35
N THR A 21 -0.33 15.88 -15.35
CA THR A 21 -1.20 14.70 -15.50
C THR A 21 -2.49 14.90 -14.72
N ASP A 22 -3.61 14.66 -15.37
CA ASP A 22 -4.92 14.53 -14.76
C ASP A 22 -5.26 13.06 -14.60
N LEU A 23 -5.73 12.68 -13.42
CA LEU A 23 -6.15 11.31 -13.13
C LEU A 23 -7.29 11.36 -12.10
N ARG A 24 -8.29 10.52 -12.28
CA ARG A 24 -9.35 10.32 -11.31
C ARG A 24 -9.52 8.84 -11.02
N LEU A 25 -9.47 8.48 -9.74
CA LEU A 25 -9.71 7.14 -9.24
C LEU A 25 -10.99 7.15 -8.41
N GLU A 26 -11.91 6.26 -8.77
CA GLU A 26 -13.20 6.18 -8.10
C GLU A 26 -13.12 5.27 -6.86
N ARG A 27 -14.03 5.51 -5.93
CA ARG A 27 -14.18 4.67 -4.73
C ARG A 27 -14.48 3.23 -5.10
N GLY A 28 -13.88 2.28 -4.39
CA GLY A 28 -14.08 0.86 -4.61
C GLY A 28 -13.49 0.34 -5.92
N SER A 29 -12.76 1.17 -6.67
CA SER A 29 -12.16 0.74 -7.93
C SER A 29 -10.79 0.10 -7.70
N PHE A 30 -10.52 -0.97 -8.44
CA PHE A 30 -9.19 -1.58 -8.55
C PHE A 30 -8.53 -1.10 -9.85
N ASN A 31 -7.46 -0.31 -9.71
CA ASN A 31 -6.77 0.31 -10.85
C ASN A 31 -5.38 -0.29 -11.03
N VAL A 32 -4.97 -0.51 -12.26
CA VAL A 32 -3.64 -1.01 -12.61
C VAL A 32 -2.88 0.06 -13.38
N LEU A 33 -1.75 0.50 -12.81
CA LEU A 33 -0.86 1.46 -13.46
C LEU A 33 0.19 0.69 -14.27
N LEU A 34 0.10 0.77 -15.60
CA LEU A 34 1.02 0.13 -16.53
C LEU A 34 2.02 1.14 -17.09
N GLY A 35 3.22 0.68 -17.34
CA GLY A 35 4.28 1.47 -17.95
C GLY A 35 5.63 0.78 -17.86
N THR A 36 6.57 1.20 -18.69
CA THR A 36 7.94 0.70 -18.69
C THR A 36 8.69 1.01 -17.39
N THR A 37 9.82 0.38 -17.17
CA THR A 37 10.73 0.79 -16.08
C THR A 37 11.13 2.25 -16.27
N LEU A 38 11.22 3.00 -15.18
CA LEU A 38 11.52 4.44 -15.16
C LEU A 38 10.40 5.35 -15.72
N ALA A 39 9.23 4.84 -16.07
CA ALA A 39 8.09 5.66 -16.51
C ALA A 39 7.46 6.54 -15.40
N GLY A 40 8.03 6.55 -14.19
CA GLY A 40 7.54 7.37 -13.08
C GLY A 40 6.43 6.75 -12.23
N LYS A 41 6.11 5.45 -12.41
CA LYS A 41 5.04 4.76 -11.65
C LYS A 41 5.18 4.94 -10.13
N THR A 42 6.34 4.58 -9.58
CA THR A 42 6.63 4.74 -8.14
C THR A 42 6.55 6.21 -7.70
N THR A 43 7.04 7.15 -8.52
CA THR A 43 6.96 8.59 -8.23
C THR A 43 5.51 9.05 -8.16
N LEU A 44 4.67 8.63 -9.11
CA LEU A 44 3.25 8.98 -9.11
C LEU A 44 2.54 8.41 -7.87
N MET A 45 2.81 7.16 -7.49
CA MET A 45 2.27 6.56 -6.27
C MET A 45 2.73 7.30 -5.00
N GLN A 46 3.98 7.74 -4.94
CA GLN A 46 4.49 8.53 -3.81
C GLN A 46 3.85 9.91 -3.71
N LEU A 47 3.50 10.54 -4.85
CA LEU A 47 2.72 11.77 -4.89
C LEU A 47 1.30 11.54 -4.37
N MET A 48 0.62 10.49 -4.83
CA MET A 48 -0.72 10.12 -4.36
C MET A 48 -0.73 9.83 -2.85
N ALA A 49 0.27 9.12 -2.35
CA ALA A 49 0.42 8.86 -0.91
C ALA A 49 0.73 10.13 -0.08
N GLY A 50 1.25 11.18 -0.70
CA GLY A 50 1.74 12.37 0.00
C GLY A 50 3.12 12.20 0.64
N ILE A 51 3.87 11.21 0.20
CA ILE A 51 5.28 10.98 0.62
C ILE A 51 6.19 11.98 -0.07
N GLN A 52 5.95 12.23 -1.35
CA GLN A 52 6.57 13.32 -2.08
C GLN A 52 5.57 14.45 -2.32
N LYS A 53 6.07 15.68 -2.36
CA LYS A 53 5.30 16.86 -2.76
C LYS A 53 5.39 17.03 -4.28
N PRO A 54 4.29 17.33 -4.97
CA PRO A 54 4.34 17.73 -6.36
C PRO A 54 5.07 19.06 -6.52
N THR A 55 5.62 19.33 -7.71
CA THR A 55 6.17 20.64 -8.09
C THR A 55 5.15 21.51 -8.79
N GLY A 56 4.01 20.93 -9.19
CA GLY A 56 2.88 21.62 -9.79
C GLY A 56 1.62 20.78 -9.68
N GLY A 57 0.47 21.44 -9.84
CA GLY A 57 -0.82 20.79 -9.76
C GLY A 57 -1.31 20.54 -8.34
N GLU A 58 -2.45 19.86 -8.22
CA GLU A 58 -3.16 19.65 -6.96
C GLU A 58 -3.65 18.21 -6.81
N LEU A 59 -3.68 17.74 -5.56
CA LEU A 59 -4.21 16.44 -5.15
C LEU A 59 -5.46 16.66 -4.29
N TRP A 60 -6.54 15.98 -4.64
CA TRP A 60 -7.83 16.12 -3.99
C TRP A 60 -8.36 14.76 -3.53
N PHE A 61 -8.86 14.66 -2.29
CA PHE A 61 -9.56 13.52 -1.74
C PHE A 61 -10.99 13.93 -1.36
N ASP A 62 -12.00 13.29 -1.94
CA ASP A 62 -13.43 13.56 -1.70
C ASP A 62 -13.76 15.06 -1.73
N GLY A 63 -13.23 15.79 -2.70
CA GLY A 63 -13.43 17.22 -2.85
C GLY A 63 -12.60 18.12 -1.91
N ALA A 64 -11.76 17.56 -1.06
CA ALA A 64 -10.84 18.30 -0.21
C ALA A 64 -9.43 18.34 -0.83
N ASN A 65 -8.81 19.52 -0.92
CA ASN A 65 -7.44 19.67 -1.38
C ASN A 65 -6.47 19.18 -0.30
N VAL A 66 -5.75 18.10 -0.60
CA VAL A 66 -4.79 17.47 0.30
C VAL A 66 -3.33 17.60 -0.17
N THR A 67 -3.06 18.44 -1.16
CA THR A 67 -1.72 18.60 -1.78
C THR A 67 -0.63 18.81 -0.74
N ASN A 68 -0.89 19.61 0.27
CA ASN A 68 0.07 19.93 1.34
C ASN A 68 -0.18 19.17 2.64
N THR A 69 -1.15 18.26 2.68
CA THR A 69 -1.44 17.46 3.88
C THR A 69 -0.33 16.43 4.08
N PRO A 70 0.34 16.38 5.24
CA PRO A 70 1.37 15.37 5.52
C PRO A 70 0.82 13.95 5.45
N VAL A 71 1.65 12.99 5.00
CA VAL A 71 1.25 11.57 4.88
C VAL A 71 0.71 10.99 6.18
N GLN A 72 1.23 11.42 7.34
CA GLN A 72 0.79 10.96 8.67
C GLN A 72 -0.68 11.30 8.99
N LYS A 73 -1.21 12.32 8.30
CA LYS A 73 -2.61 12.75 8.42
C LYS A 73 -3.53 12.17 7.33
N ARG A 74 -2.97 11.33 6.44
CA ARG A 74 -3.73 10.66 5.39
C ARG A 74 -3.95 9.20 5.78
N ASN A 75 -5.14 8.69 5.55
CA ASN A 75 -5.42 7.27 5.77
C ASN A 75 -5.03 6.45 4.53
N VAL A 76 -3.72 6.37 4.26
CA VAL A 76 -3.16 5.65 3.11
C VAL A 76 -2.29 4.48 3.56
N SER A 77 -2.22 3.44 2.75
CA SER A 77 -1.28 2.32 2.90
C SER A 77 -0.44 2.18 1.64
N VAL A 78 0.86 1.93 1.81
CA VAL A 78 1.79 1.76 0.69
C VAL A 78 2.60 0.49 0.89
N VAL A 79 2.63 -0.37 -0.11
CA VAL A 79 3.58 -1.49 -0.24
C VAL A 79 4.59 -1.11 -1.29
N TYR A 80 5.84 -0.95 -0.90
CA TYR A 80 6.95 -0.68 -1.81
C TYR A 80 7.46 -1.97 -2.44
N GLN A 81 8.06 -1.85 -3.61
CA GLN A 81 8.80 -2.93 -4.27
C GLN A 81 9.88 -3.53 -3.35
N GLN A 82 10.57 -2.68 -2.59
CA GLN A 82 11.43 -3.12 -1.49
C GLN A 82 10.57 -3.27 -0.24
N PHE A 83 10.28 -4.52 0.14
CA PHE A 83 9.50 -4.80 1.34
C PHE A 83 10.27 -4.41 2.60
N ILE A 84 9.75 -3.44 3.34
CA ILE A 84 10.32 -2.96 4.60
C ILE A 84 9.53 -3.57 5.75
N ASN A 85 10.17 -4.41 6.56
CA ASN A 85 9.61 -4.92 7.80
C ASN A 85 10.35 -4.32 9.00
N TYR A 86 9.68 -4.23 10.15
CA TYR A 86 10.32 -3.86 11.41
C TYR A 86 11.18 -5.04 11.89
N PRO A 87 12.52 -4.92 11.91
CA PRO A 87 13.42 -6.08 12.08
C PRO A 87 13.32 -6.72 13.48
N ASN A 88 12.97 -5.94 14.49
CA ASN A 88 12.86 -6.38 15.89
C ASN A 88 11.48 -6.95 16.23
N PHE A 89 10.49 -6.81 15.35
CA PHE A 89 9.14 -7.30 15.54
C PHE A 89 8.97 -8.67 14.90
N THR A 90 8.18 -9.52 15.54
CA THR A 90 7.70 -10.77 14.91
C THR A 90 6.80 -10.46 13.72
N VAL A 91 6.46 -11.47 12.91
CA VAL A 91 5.47 -11.34 11.84
C VAL A 91 4.13 -10.84 12.39
N TYR A 92 3.67 -11.42 13.52
CA TYR A 92 2.46 -10.97 14.19
C TYR A 92 2.53 -9.48 14.55
N GLU A 93 3.59 -9.05 15.19
CA GLU A 93 3.77 -7.66 15.62
C GLU A 93 3.91 -6.70 14.45
N ASN A 94 4.57 -7.11 13.36
CA ASN A 94 4.63 -6.34 12.12
C ASN A 94 3.22 -6.07 11.58
N ILE A 95 2.40 -7.12 11.48
CA ILE A 95 1.03 -7.00 10.96
C ILE A 95 0.15 -6.21 11.94
N ALA A 96 0.27 -6.45 13.25
CA ALA A 96 -0.53 -5.79 14.28
C ALA A 96 -0.18 -4.30 14.45
N SER A 97 1.02 -3.87 14.07
CA SER A 97 1.53 -2.52 14.36
C SER A 97 0.61 -1.37 13.94
N PRO A 98 0.03 -1.32 12.72
CA PRO A 98 -0.87 -0.24 12.33
C PRO A 98 -2.20 -0.25 13.10
N LEU A 99 -2.68 -1.43 13.52
CA LEU A 99 -3.91 -1.57 14.30
C LEU A 99 -3.72 -1.07 15.73
N ARG A 100 -2.54 -1.31 16.32
CA ARG A 100 -2.18 -0.75 17.63
C ARG A 100 -2.07 0.77 17.58
N VAL A 101 -1.49 1.34 16.51
CA VAL A 101 -1.48 2.79 16.29
C VAL A 101 -2.90 3.34 16.20
N ALA A 102 -3.82 2.60 15.56
CA ALA A 102 -5.25 2.93 15.49
C ALA A 102 -6.00 2.68 16.81
N ARG A 103 -5.32 2.21 17.87
CA ARG A 103 -5.88 1.93 19.20
C ARG A 103 -7.03 0.92 19.20
N MET A 104 -6.97 -0.06 18.30
CA MET A 104 -7.94 -1.15 18.25
C MET A 104 -7.78 -2.08 19.47
N SER A 105 -8.85 -2.79 19.85
CA SER A 105 -8.80 -3.79 20.91
C SER A 105 -7.92 -4.99 20.51
N GLU A 106 -7.26 -5.63 21.49
CA GLU A 106 -6.42 -6.81 21.20
C GLU A 106 -7.23 -7.97 20.59
N THR A 107 -8.51 -8.08 20.89
CA THR A 107 -9.40 -9.08 20.29
C THR A 107 -9.60 -8.83 18.81
N GLU A 108 -9.84 -7.58 18.39
CA GLU A 108 -9.95 -7.19 16.98
C GLU A 108 -8.63 -7.34 16.26
N ILE A 109 -7.52 -6.92 16.88
CA ILE A 109 -6.17 -7.08 16.33
C ILE A 109 -5.90 -8.55 16.05
N LYS A 110 -6.14 -9.45 17.00
CA LYS A 110 -5.94 -10.89 16.84
C LYS A 110 -6.77 -11.46 15.69
N SER A 111 -8.04 -11.07 15.60
CA SER A 111 -8.94 -11.50 14.53
C SER A 111 -8.45 -11.05 13.16
N ARG A 112 -8.13 -9.75 13.00
CA ARG A 112 -7.65 -9.19 11.73
C ARG A 112 -6.30 -9.76 11.32
N VAL A 113 -5.34 -9.84 12.25
CA VAL A 113 -4.03 -10.44 11.97
C VAL A 113 -4.19 -11.89 11.52
N GLY A 114 -5.05 -12.68 12.19
CA GLY A 114 -5.34 -14.05 11.81
C GLY A 114 -5.85 -14.16 10.38
N LYS A 115 -6.85 -13.36 10.02
CA LYS A 115 -7.42 -13.32 8.65
C LYS A 115 -6.35 -13.05 7.59
N PHE A 116 -5.51 -12.02 7.77
CA PHE A 116 -4.47 -11.67 6.80
C PHE A 116 -3.28 -12.62 6.79
N ALA A 117 -2.96 -13.22 7.95
CA ALA A 117 -1.93 -14.25 8.03
C ALA A 117 -2.35 -15.52 7.29
N GLU A 118 -3.61 -15.92 7.37
CA GLU A 118 -4.15 -17.05 6.62
C GLU A 118 -4.15 -16.77 5.12
N LEU A 119 -4.74 -15.64 4.69
CA LEU A 119 -4.79 -15.20 3.30
C LEU A 119 -3.40 -15.21 2.63
N LEU A 120 -2.38 -14.74 3.34
CA LEU A 120 -1.01 -14.63 2.84
C LEU A 120 -0.11 -15.83 3.24
N ARG A 121 -0.71 -16.91 3.76
CA ARG A 121 0.01 -18.13 4.17
C ARG A 121 1.16 -17.85 5.14
N LEU A 122 0.93 -16.97 6.12
CA LEU A 122 1.90 -16.58 7.15
C LEU A 122 1.61 -17.18 8.52
N THR A 123 0.49 -17.89 8.70
CA THR A 123 0.06 -18.43 9.99
C THR A 123 1.17 -19.22 10.72
N PRO A 124 1.94 -20.13 10.05
CA PRO A 124 3.02 -20.85 10.72
C PRO A 124 4.22 -19.99 11.08
N MET A 125 4.30 -18.75 10.57
CA MET A 125 5.43 -17.85 10.71
C MET A 125 5.17 -16.71 11.71
N LEU A 126 3.98 -16.60 12.30
CA LEU A 126 3.57 -15.46 13.13
C LEU A 126 4.53 -15.15 14.29
N GLY A 127 5.17 -16.16 14.86
CA GLY A 127 6.16 -15.97 15.94
C GLY A 127 7.58 -15.65 15.48
N ARG A 128 7.88 -15.72 14.18
CA ARG A 128 9.23 -15.50 13.64
C ARG A 128 9.54 -14.02 13.42
N LYS A 129 10.81 -13.67 13.46
CA LYS A 129 11.31 -12.33 13.06
C LYS A 129 11.64 -12.29 11.56
N PRO A 130 11.69 -11.11 10.93
CA PRO A 130 12.03 -10.97 9.52
C PRO A 130 13.35 -11.64 9.11
N SER A 131 14.35 -11.64 9.97
CA SER A 131 15.65 -12.33 9.73
C SER A 131 15.53 -13.84 9.56
N GLU A 132 14.44 -14.47 10.03
CA GLU A 132 14.18 -15.91 9.96
C GLU A 132 13.27 -16.27 8.78
N LEU A 133 12.95 -15.29 7.91
CA LEU A 133 12.00 -15.44 6.80
C LEU A 133 12.72 -15.41 5.45
N SER A 134 12.21 -16.17 4.48
CA SER A 134 12.58 -15.99 3.07
C SER A 134 12.12 -14.63 2.54
N GLY A 135 12.72 -14.16 1.44
CA GLY A 135 12.33 -12.89 0.80
C GLY A 135 10.85 -12.81 0.47
N GLY A 136 10.25 -13.89 -0.06
CA GLY A 136 8.81 -13.96 -0.34
C GLY A 136 7.95 -13.92 0.93
N GLN A 137 8.40 -14.50 2.05
CA GLN A 137 7.71 -14.41 3.34
C GLN A 137 7.78 -13.00 3.92
N GLN A 138 8.92 -12.32 3.79
CA GLN A 138 9.09 -10.93 4.20
C GLN A 138 8.19 -10.01 3.39
N GLN A 139 8.09 -10.21 2.07
CA GLN A 139 7.20 -9.45 1.19
C GLN A 139 5.74 -9.63 1.59
N ARG A 140 5.29 -10.87 1.83
CA ARG A 140 3.94 -11.16 2.31
C ARG A 140 3.65 -10.51 3.65
N THR A 141 4.62 -10.47 4.56
CA THR A 141 4.49 -9.79 5.86
C THR A 141 4.28 -8.29 5.68
N ALA A 142 5.06 -7.63 4.82
CA ALA A 142 4.88 -6.22 4.51
C ALA A 142 3.51 -5.94 3.86
N MET A 143 3.06 -6.85 2.99
CA MET A 143 1.76 -6.78 2.34
C MET A 143 0.60 -6.95 3.34
N ALA A 144 0.69 -7.97 4.24
CA ALA A 144 -0.27 -8.16 5.31
C ALA A 144 -0.41 -6.92 6.19
N ARG A 145 0.71 -6.30 6.57
CA ARG A 145 0.73 -5.07 7.36
C ARG A 145 0.04 -3.90 6.66
N ALA A 146 0.19 -3.76 5.35
CA ALA A 146 -0.46 -2.70 4.60
C ALA A 146 -1.96 -2.94 4.41
N LEU A 147 -2.35 -4.22 4.24
CA LEU A 147 -3.72 -4.62 3.97
C LEU A 147 -4.58 -4.74 5.24
N VAL A 148 -3.99 -4.98 6.40
CA VAL A 148 -4.74 -5.16 7.67
C VAL A 148 -5.43 -3.88 8.12
N LYS A 149 -4.89 -2.72 7.72
CA LYS A 149 -5.45 -1.40 8.01
C LYS A 149 -6.60 -1.11 7.04
N ASP A 150 -7.68 -0.52 7.54
CA ASP A 150 -8.76 0.00 6.71
C ASP A 150 -8.32 1.37 6.15
N ALA A 151 -7.47 1.33 5.12
CA ALA A 151 -6.98 2.53 4.47
C ALA A 151 -7.96 2.96 3.36
N ASP A 152 -8.14 4.28 3.21
CA ASP A 152 -8.97 4.85 2.14
C ASP A 152 -8.33 4.69 0.75
N LEU A 153 -6.99 4.60 0.71
CA LEU A 153 -6.20 4.35 -0.50
C LEU A 153 -5.11 3.35 -0.20
N VAL A 154 -5.03 2.29 -1.00
CA VAL A 154 -3.96 1.29 -0.94
C VAL A 154 -3.15 1.35 -2.23
N LEU A 155 -1.86 1.58 -2.12
CA LEU A 155 -0.92 1.67 -3.22
C LEU A 155 0.05 0.49 -3.15
N LEU A 156 0.11 -0.29 -4.22
CA LEU A 156 0.92 -1.50 -4.29
C LEU A 156 1.93 -1.38 -5.44
N ASP A 157 3.23 -1.25 -5.12
CA ASP A 157 4.31 -1.15 -6.10
C ASP A 157 4.92 -2.55 -6.33
N GLU A 158 4.55 -3.19 -7.43
CA GLU A 158 4.95 -4.54 -7.82
C GLU A 158 4.80 -5.59 -6.69
N PRO A 159 3.63 -5.67 -6.01
CA PRO A 159 3.49 -6.45 -4.78
C PRO A 159 3.62 -7.96 -4.97
N LEU A 160 3.56 -8.45 -6.20
CA LEU A 160 3.56 -9.88 -6.52
C LEU A 160 4.86 -10.35 -7.20
N ALA A 161 5.86 -9.48 -7.37
CA ALA A 161 7.05 -9.76 -8.19
C ALA A 161 7.88 -10.96 -7.68
N ASN A 162 8.04 -11.13 -6.37
CA ASN A 162 8.89 -12.15 -5.75
C ASN A 162 8.09 -13.34 -5.17
N LEU A 163 6.84 -13.52 -5.59
CA LEU A 163 6.01 -14.64 -5.15
C LEU A 163 6.10 -15.81 -6.13
N ASP A 164 5.92 -17.03 -5.60
CA ASP A 164 5.75 -18.20 -6.44
C ASP A 164 4.49 -18.09 -7.32
N PHE A 165 4.50 -18.81 -8.44
CA PHE A 165 3.45 -18.70 -9.45
C PHE A 165 2.06 -18.98 -8.89
N LYS A 166 1.90 -20.05 -8.08
CA LYS A 166 0.61 -20.46 -7.54
C LYS A 166 0.01 -19.40 -6.62
N LEU A 167 0.80 -18.90 -5.69
CA LEU A 167 0.36 -17.85 -4.76
C LEU A 167 0.09 -16.53 -5.49
N ARG A 168 0.86 -16.21 -6.54
CA ARG A 168 0.63 -15.03 -7.37
C ARG A 168 -0.72 -15.07 -8.05
N GLU A 169 -1.08 -16.20 -8.65
CA GLU A 169 -2.39 -16.35 -9.31
C GLU A 169 -3.54 -16.30 -8.30
N GLU A 170 -3.40 -16.96 -7.15
CA GLU A 170 -4.40 -16.89 -6.07
C GLU A 170 -4.62 -15.43 -5.61
N LEU A 171 -3.55 -14.69 -5.34
CA LEU A 171 -3.65 -13.29 -4.89
C LEU A 171 -4.16 -12.35 -5.99
N ARG A 172 -3.93 -12.63 -7.26
CA ARG A 172 -4.52 -11.87 -8.36
C ARG A 172 -6.04 -11.91 -8.36
N GLU A 173 -6.62 -13.05 -7.98
CA GLU A 173 -8.08 -13.20 -7.89
C GLU A 173 -8.64 -12.65 -6.57
N GLU A 174 -7.90 -12.82 -5.47
CA GLU A 174 -8.38 -12.48 -4.14
C GLU A 174 -8.26 -11.00 -3.80
N LEU A 175 -7.17 -10.32 -4.23
CA LEU A 175 -6.98 -8.91 -3.93
C LEU A 175 -8.11 -8.02 -4.44
N PRO A 176 -8.59 -8.12 -5.69
CA PRO A 176 -9.71 -7.32 -6.16
C PRO A 176 -10.99 -7.55 -5.34
N ARG A 177 -11.29 -8.81 -4.97
CA ARG A 177 -12.44 -9.14 -4.14
C ARG A 177 -12.33 -8.52 -2.75
N LEU A 178 -11.16 -8.63 -2.14
CA LEU A 178 -10.88 -8.09 -0.81
C LEU A 178 -11.03 -6.55 -0.76
N PHE A 179 -10.71 -5.86 -1.83
CA PHE A 179 -10.90 -4.41 -1.92
C PHE A 179 -12.32 -4.01 -2.26
N HIS A 180 -13.01 -4.79 -3.10
CA HIS A 180 -14.42 -4.55 -3.42
C HIS A 180 -15.31 -4.64 -2.17
N ASP A 181 -15.07 -5.62 -1.30
CA ASP A 181 -15.83 -5.81 -0.06
C ASP A 181 -15.56 -4.72 1.00
N ARG A 182 -14.54 -3.88 0.80
CA ARG A 182 -14.12 -2.88 1.79
C ARG A 182 -14.53 -1.45 1.47
N ASP A 183 -15.09 -1.23 0.30
CA ASP A 183 -15.51 0.12 -0.12
C ASP A 183 -14.35 1.16 -0.12
N CYS A 184 -13.08 0.69 -0.32
CA CYS A 184 -11.87 1.52 -0.35
C CYS A 184 -11.42 1.86 -1.78
#